data_705290cea17f59d3e5c2f3d08e062fa7
#
_entry.id   705290cea17f59d3e5c2f3d08e062fa7
#
_cell.length_a   1.000
_cell.length_b   1.000
_cell.length_c   1.000
_cell.angle_alpha   90.00
_cell.angle_beta   90.00
_cell.angle_gamma   90.00
#
_symmetry.space_group_name_H-M   'P 1'
#
loop_
_entity.id
_entity.type
_entity.pdbx_description
1 polymer ?
#
loop_
_entity_poly.entity_id
_entity_poly.type
_entity_poly.pdbx_seq_one_letter_code
_entity_poly.pdbx_strand_id
1 'polypeptide(L)'
;MLGELIILDSDKKICARLTPSLYFDYSYHPYLETGAETFDFSVTLDEELEQAITERNFVLFIRNNKYKMFQIMACEDEENIDSVVRNVQSEIVGIELRNDYIRESTITGNMNKFLDTILKDTNYKKGYVSPELDDISVETSITEPKAVYTVIQESIARYGNCEYEFTVNPIDSINGNYELIVNCYADGERGNKTYKRYDYDFNSYGMKRTGDATDLASGLIGVGANGITFKDIKWEKDQGDPLDKPLGQDFLLDPDAHDMFSNGDKYILGKYTSDTTDPGALLLETYKKLQEVKQIKYSYEIPVYLTDDEYDEIEVGDTNYIVNDKFNPPIQLEGRISELELTDSENKITLANFKDVKSNIKSLKKEDIINETIDIIKKTGKLTASDILAIRQYLQQLGVDKKTIDNLIKKYIDKVVPDPVKPGDDTSKISEDTEDYR
;
A
#
# COMPACT_ATOMS: atom_id res chain seq x y z
N MET A 1 -5.87 -4.43 19.53
CA MET A 1 -4.75 -3.88 20.38
C MET A 1 -3.50 -4.70 20.09
N LEU A 2 -2.31 -4.08 19.93
CA LEU A 2 -1.06 -4.81 19.75
C LEU A 2 -0.79 -5.78 20.90
N GLY A 3 -0.21 -6.94 20.58
CA GLY A 3 0.11 -7.98 21.54
C GLY A 3 1.45 -7.75 22.26
N GLU A 4 2.15 -8.83 22.58
CA GLU A 4 3.48 -8.79 23.18
C GLU A 4 4.51 -8.18 22.22
N LEU A 5 5.37 -7.28 22.72
CA LEU A 5 6.58 -6.83 22.02
C LEU A 5 7.77 -7.64 22.49
N ILE A 6 8.58 -8.13 21.56
CA ILE A 6 9.80 -8.89 21.82
C ILE A 6 10.97 -7.99 21.45
N ILE A 7 11.82 -7.68 22.42
CA ILE A 7 13.04 -6.89 22.19
C ILE A 7 14.17 -7.85 21.86
N LEU A 8 14.89 -7.55 20.79
CA LEU A 8 16.03 -8.33 20.34
C LEU A 8 17.28 -7.46 20.39
N ASP A 9 18.41 -8.06 20.72
CA ASP A 9 19.71 -7.40 20.66
C ASP A 9 20.17 -7.17 19.20
N SER A 10 21.36 -6.58 19.03
CA SER A 10 21.95 -6.33 17.71
C SER A 10 22.25 -7.61 16.90
N ASP A 11 22.36 -8.76 17.59
CA ASP A 11 22.48 -10.08 16.96
C ASP A 11 21.09 -10.75 16.70
N LYS A 12 20.02 -10.01 16.91
CA LYS A 12 18.62 -10.44 16.81
C LYS A 12 18.24 -11.56 17.80
N LYS A 13 18.94 -11.70 18.93
CA LYS A 13 18.58 -12.61 20.03
C LYS A 13 17.63 -11.93 21.00
N ILE A 14 16.70 -12.69 21.55
CA ILE A 14 15.73 -12.16 22.52
C ILE A 14 16.45 -11.69 23.79
N CYS A 15 16.25 -10.44 24.16
CA CYS A 15 16.80 -9.86 25.39
C CYS A 15 15.71 -9.36 26.37
N ALA A 16 14.50 -9.00 25.90
CA ALA A 16 13.38 -8.69 26.79
C ALA A 16 12.03 -8.97 26.10
N ARG A 17 10.95 -9.00 26.91
CA ARG A 17 9.57 -9.14 26.46
C ARG A 17 8.69 -8.14 27.18
N LEU A 18 7.89 -7.41 26.45
CA LEU A 18 6.96 -6.41 26.96
C LEU A 18 5.52 -6.87 26.72
N THR A 19 4.80 -7.13 27.80
CA THR A 19 3.35 -7.31 27.71
C THR A 19 2.66 -5.97 27.41
N PRO A 20 1.41 -5.95 26.90
CA PRO A 20 0.70 -4.69 26.58
C PRO A 20 0.57 -3.69 27.74
N SER A 21 0.80 -4.11 28.99
CA SER A 21 0.79 -3.24 30.16
C SER A 21 2.12 -2.53 30.43
N LEU A 22 3.19 -2.90 29.75
CA LEU A 22 4.53 -2.36 29.95
C LEU A 22 4.95 -1.31 28.91
N TYR A 23 4.18 -1.12 27.85
CA TYR A 23 4.39 -0.09 26.84
C TYR A 23 3.10 0.68 26.58
N PHE A 24 3.21 1.91 26.11
CA PHE A 24 2.10 2.84 25.89
C PHE A 24 2.47 3.85 24.79
N ASP A 25 1.51 4.70 24.40
CA ASP A 25 1.68 5.75 23.38
C ASP A 25 2.31 5.19 22.08
N TYR A 26 1.92 3.96 21.69
CA TYR A 26 2.46 3.35 20.48
C TYR A 26 1.79 3.89 19.21
N SER A 27 2.57 3.94 18.13
CA SER A 27 2.12 4.25 16.78
C SER A 27 2.76 3.31 15.77
N TYR A 28 1.96 2.54 15.05
CA TYR A 28 2.38 1.73 13.92
C TYR A 28 1.92 2.39 12.61
N HIS A 29 2.88 2.75 11.75
CA HIS A 29 2.62 3.56 10.56
C HIS A 29 3.29 2.96 9.31
N PRO A 30 2.62 2.05 8.57
CA PRO A 30 3.09 1.52 7.30
C PRO A 30 2.67 2.41 6.11
N TYR A 31 3.55 2.47 5.10
CA TYR A 31 3.38 3.19 3.84
C TYR A 31 3.41 2.23 2.66
N LEU A 32 2.40 2.30 1.78
CA LEU A 32 2.27 1.41 0.63
C LEU A 32 3.36 1.64 -0.43
N GLU A 33 3.55 2.90 -0.84
CA GLU A 33 4.39 3.27 -1.99
C GLU A 33 5.87 2.91 -1.79
N THR A 34 6.39 3.15 -0.59
CA THR A 34 7.82 2.96 -0.30
C THR A 34 8.14 1.63 0.34
N GLY A 35 7.11 0.95 0.88
CA GLY A 35 7.30 -0.20 1.76
C GLY A 35 7.96 0.15 3.10
N ALA A 36 8.09 1.45 3.40
CA ALA A 36 8.55 1.91 4.71
C ALA A 36 7.46 1.64 5.76
N GLU A 37 7.88 1.28 6.95
CA GLU A 37 7.01 1.15 8.11
C GLU A 37 7.75 1.71 9.32
N THR A 38 7.07 2.47 10.18
CA THR A 38 7.60 2.92 11.47
C THR A 38 6.79 2.31 12.61
N PHE A 39 7.44 2.09 13.73
CA PHE A 39 6.79 1.68 14.96
C PHE A 39 7.44 2.41 16.12
N ASP A 40 6.69 3.32 16.72
CA ASP A 40 7.12 4.12 17.85
C ASP A 40 6.34 3.69 19.10
N PHE A 41 6.96 3.73 20.26
CA PHE A 41 6.32 3.39 21.53
C PHE A 41 7.08 3.99 22.72
N SER A 42 6.41 4.07 23.86
CA SER A 42 7.00 4.53 25.10
C SER A 42 6.99 3.43 26.16
N VAL A 43 8.03 3.43 27.01
CA VAL A 43 8.13 2.51 28.16
C VAL A 43 8.60 3.26 29.40
N THR A 44 8.16 2.82 30.57
CA THR A 44 8.80 3.23 31.82
C THR A 44 10.02 2.36 32.03
N LEU A 45 11.19 2.97 32.21
CA LEU A 45 12.45 2.26 32.35
C LEU A 45 12.61 1.64 33.74
N ASP A 46 13.12 0.43 33.74
CA ASP A 46 13.82 -0.21 34.85
C ASP A 46 15.24 -0.62 34.38
N GLU A 47 16.02 -1.22 35.24
CA GLU A 47 17.42 -1.58 34.96
C GLU A 47 17.56 -2.57 33.79
N GLU A 48 16.59 -3.49 33.61
CA GLU A 48 16.56 -4.49 32.55
C GLU A 48 16.20 -3.84 31.21
N LEU A 49 15.15 -3.03 31.20
CA LEU A 49 14.65 -2.37 29.97
C LEU A 49 15.62 -1.27 29.49
N GLU A 50 16.32 -0.59 30.42
CA GLU A 50 17.35 0.40 30.06
C GLU A 50 18.47 -0.23 29.23
N GLN A 51 18.86 -1.47 29.52
CA GLN A 51 19.89 -2.21 28.80
C GLN A 51 19.36 -2.85 27.50
N ALA A 52 18.10 -3.31 27.50
CA ALA A 52 17.50 -4.03 26.39
C ALA A 52 17.04 -3.09 25.26
N ILE A 53 16.45 -1.93 25.59
CA ILE A 53 15.86 -1.01 24.62
C ILE A 53 16.88 0.09 24.32
N THR A 54 17.74 -0.17 23.36
CA THR A 54 18.82 0.76 22.94
C THR A 54 18.83 0.87 21.41
N GLU A 55 19.46 1.91 20.88
CA GLU A 55 19.63 2.09 19.45
C GLU A 55 20.35 0.89 18.82
N ARG A 56 19.93 0.52 17.61
CA ARG A 56 20.37 -0.64 16.81
C ARG A 56 19.88 -1.99 17.31
N ASN A 57 19.27 -2.09 18.48
CA ASN A 57 18.48 -3.25 18.86
C ASN A 57 17.17 -3.28 18.07
N PHE A 58 16.38 -4.33 18.22
CA PHE A 58 15.16 -4.49 17.43
C PHE A 58 13.94 -4.71 18.32
N VAL A 59 12.79 -4.28 17.83
CA VAL A 59 11.49 -4.65 18.37
C VAL A 59 10.77 -5.53 17.36
N LEU A 60 10.19 -6.62 17.83
CA LEU A 60 9.46 -7.62 17.04
C LEU A 60 8.09 -7.82 17.64
N PHE A 61 7.05 -7.84 16.81
CA PHE A 61 5.71 -8.24 17.19
C PHE A 61 5.03 -9.03 16.07
N ILE A 62 3.91 -9.67 16.39
CA ILE A 62 3.10 -10.41 15.41
C ILE A 62 1.82 -9.64 15.15
N ARG A 63 1.52 -9.39 13.87
CA ARG A 63 0.29 -8.78 13.40
C ARG A 63 -0.18 -9.49 12.13
N ASN A 64 -1.45 -9.80 12.03
CA ASN A 64 -2.03 -10.55 10.91
C ASN A 64 -1.24 -11.83 10.58
N ASN A 65 -0.84 -12.58 11.62
CA ASN A 65 0.02 -13.77 11.53
C ASN A 65 1.38 -13.55 10.83
N LYS A 66 1.81 -12.29 10.66
CA LYS A 66 3.12 -11.92 10.12
C LYS A 66 4.01 -11.37 11.23
N TYR A 67 5.29 -11.70 11.17
CA TYR A 67 6.30 -11.10 12.04
C TYR A 67 6.67 -9.73 11.49
N LYS A 68 6.58 -8.70 12.33
CA LYS A 68 7.00 -7.34 12.05
C LYS A 68 8.21 -7.03 12.93
N MET A 69 9.35 -6.76 12.31
CA MET A 69 10.62 -6.47 12.99
C MET A 69 11.10 -5.08 12.61
N PHE A 70 11.40 -4.27 13.61
CA PHE A 70 11.84 -2.89 13.44
C PHE A 70 13.18 -2.69 14.13
N GLN A 71 14.09 -1.96 13.50
CA GLN A 71 15.34 -1.51 14.13
C GLN A 71 15.07 -0.24 14.93
N ILE A 72 15.48 -0.22 16.19
CA ILE A 72 15.44 0.97 17.04
C ILE A 72 16.45 1.99 16.51
N MET A 73 15.95 3.13 16.07
CA MET A 73 16.75 4.19 15.45
C MET A 73 17.13 5.29 16.44
N ALA A 74 16.22 5.61 17.36
CA ALA A 74 16.45 6.64 18.37
C ALA A 74 15.71 6.31 19.67
N CYS A 75 16.30 6.69 20.78
CA CYS A 75 15.71 6.64 22.11
C CYS A 75 15.83 8.03 22.75
N GLU A 76 14.74 8.53 23.31
CA GLU A 76 14.70 9.79 24.06
C GLU A 76 14.18 9.52 25.48
N ASP A 77 14.97 9.88 26.48
CA ASP A 77 14.65 9.66 27.88
C ASP A 77 14.12 10.93 28.53
N GLU A 78 12.94 10.86 29.12
CA GLU A 78 12.31 11.93 29.89
C GLU A 78 12.22 11.56 31.36
N GLU A 79 12.88 12.34 32.23
CA GLU A 79 12.79 12.17 33.67
C GLU A 79 11.54 12.85 34.23
N ASN A 80 10.71 12.05 34.89
CA ASN A 80 9.56 12.47 35.67
C ASN A 80 9.88 12.34 37.19
N ILE A 81 8.94 12.80 38.05
CA ILE A 81 9.16 12.81 39.50
C ILE A 81 9.48 11.41 40.07
N ASP A 82 8.84 10.36 39.56
CA ASP A 82 8.93 9.01 40.10
C ASP A 82 9.47 7.97 39.09
N SER A 83 9.77 8.37 37.87
CA SER A 83 10.14 7.42 36.80
C SER A 83 10.90 8.11 35.66
N VAL A 84 11.61 7.33 34.88
CA VAL A 84 12.12 7.72 33.58
C VAL A 84 11.30 7.02 32.49
N VAL A 85 10.81 7.76 31.53
CA VAL A 85 10.11 7.27 30.36
C VAL A 85 11.05 7.34 29.16
N ARG A 86 11.18 6.25 28.42
CA ARG A 86 11.90 6.19 27.15
C ARG A 86 10.92 6.18 26.01
N ASN A 87 11.03 7.17 25.13
CA ASN A 87 10.34 7.24 23.85
C ASN A 87 11.23 6.61 22.78
N VAL A 88 10.72 5.60 22.08
CA VAL A 88 11.47 4.77 21.13
C VAL A 88 10.94 5.02 19.74
N GLN A 89 11.82 5.33 18.80
CA GLN A 89 11.53 5.45 17.38
C GLN A 89 12.20 4.32 16.63
N SER A 90 11.44 3.60 15.81
CA SER A 90 11.96 2.46 15.05
C SER A 90 11.43 2.40 13.63
N GLU A 91 12.25 1.86 12.73
CA GLU A 91 11.94 1.67 11.31
C GLU A 91 12.01 0.19 10.94
N ILE A 92 11.18 -0.23 9.97
CA ILE A 92 11.13 -1.63 9.48
C ILE A 92 12.53 -2.14 9.17
N VAL A 93 12.79 -3.40 9.48
CA VAL A 93 14.13 -4.02 9.38
C VAL A 93 14.80 -3.79 8.02
N GLY A 94 14.06 -3.62 6.93
CA GLY A 94 14.60 -3.26 5.61
C GLY A 94 15.51 -2.03 5.61
N ILE A 95 15.45 -1.19 6.66
CA ILE A 95 16.33 -0.04 6.83
C ILE A 95 17.80 -0.44 6.99
N GLU A 96 18.12 -1.66 7.45
CA GLU A 96 19.49 -2.17 7.54
C GLU A 96 20.21 -2.14 6.19
N LEU A 97 19.47 -2.24 5.06
CA LEU A 97 20.02 -2.14 3.70
C LEU A 97 20.64 -0.75 3.39
N ARG A 98 20.51 0.23 4.27
CA ARG A 98 21.27 1.49 4.22
C ARG A 98 22.77 1.29 4.51
N ASN A 99 23.12 0.18 5.17
CA ASN A 99 24.51 -0.12 5.53
C ASN A 99 25.21 -0.99 4.45
N ASP A 100 24.44 -1.56 3.52
CA ASP A 100 24.95 -2.34 2.38
C ASP A 100 25.09 -1.43 1.16
N TYR A 101 26.22 -1.49 0.47
CA TYR A 101 26.52 -0.59 -0.64
C TYR A 101 26.82 -1.34 -1.93
N ILE A 102 26.16 -0.89 -2.99
CA ILE A 102 26.49 -1.28 -4.37
C ILE A 102 27.52 -0.27 -4.89
N ARG A 103 28.60 -0.80 -5.45
CA ARG A 103 29.62 -0.01 -6.13
C ARG A 103 29.19 0.31 -7.55
N GLU A 104 29.97 1.17 -8.23
CA GLU A 104 29.76 1.52 -9.64
C GLU A 104 29.46 0.28 -10.50
N SER A 105 28.30 0.26 -11.13
CA SER A 105 27.80 -0.85 -11.93
C SER A 105 26.62 -0.43 -12.81
N THR A 106 26.38 -1.19 -13.87
CA THR A 106 25.15 -1.07 -14.68
C THR A 106 24.37 -2.38 -14.60
N ILE A 107 23.13 -2.32 -14.17
CA ILE A 107 22.23 -3.45 -14.05
C ILE A 107 21.16 -3.30 -15.13
N THR A 108 21.10 -4.25 -16.08
CA THR A 108 20.06 -4.27 -17.12
C THR A 108 19.23 -5.51 -16.99
N GLY A 109 17.92 -5.38 -16.85
CA GLY A 109 16.99 -6.52 -16.77
C GLY A 109 15.67 -6.20 -16.12
N ASN A 110 14.89 -7.24 -15.90
CA ASN A 110 13.62 -7.18 -15.18
C ASN A 110 13.83 -7.11 -13.66
N MET A 111 12.74 -6.99 -12.90
CA MET A 111 12.77 -6.87 -11.44
C MET A 111 13.44 -8.08 -10.77
N ASN A 112 13.21 -9.30 -11.28
CA ASN A 112 13.84 -10.49 -10.74
C ASN A 112 15.38 -10.42 -10.79
N LYS A 113 15.93 -10.05 -11.96
CA LYS A 113 17.37 -9.89 -12.15
C LYS A 113 17.94 -8.72 -11.35
N PHE A 114 17.18 -7.63 -11.28
CA PHE A 114 17.56 -6.46 -10.49
C PHE A 114 17.72 -6.82 -9.02
N LEU A 115 16.71 -7.42 -8.38
CA LEU A 115 16.77 -7.82 -6.97
C LEU A 115 17.86 -8.88 -6.72
N ASP A 116 18.02 -9.90 -7.59
CA ASP A 116 19.09 -10.89 -7.47
C ASP A 116 20.49 -10.25 -7.48
N THR A 117 20.63 -9.13 -8.19
CA THR A 117 21.91 -8.43 -8.30
C THR A 117 22.18 -7.57 -7.07
N ILE A 118 21.20 -6.78 -6.63
CA ILE A 118 21.41 -5.82 -5.54
C ILE A 118 21.42 -6.47 -4.16
N LEU A 119 20.75 -7.62 -3.98
CA LEU A 119 20.69 -8.33 -2.70
C LEU A 119 21.80 -9.37 -2.53
N LYS A 120 22.60 -9.63 -3.57
CA LYS A 120 23.59 -10.74 -3.61
C LYS A 120 24.55 -10.77 -2.42
N ASP A 121 25.03 -9.63 -2.00
CA ASP A 121 26.05 -9.50 -0.95
C ASP A 121 25.43 -8.94 0.37
N THR A 122 24.12 -9.04 0.53
CA THR A 122 23.36 -8.65 1.73
C THR A 122 22.85 -9.88 2.48
N ASN A 123 22.29 -9.67 3.66
CA ASN A 123 21.59 -10.70 4.44
C ASN A 123 20.13 -10.92 3.99
N TYR A 124 19.69 -10.22 2.94
CA TYR A 124 18.33 -10.29 2.43
C TYR A 124 18.19 -11.24 1.26
N LYS A 125 17.03 -11.87 1.18
CA LYS A 125 16.64 -12.70 0.05
C LYS A 125 15.53 -12.04 -0.74
N LYS A 126 15.54 -12.26 -2.04
CA LYS A 126 14.39 -11.99 -2.88
C LYS A 126 13.27 -12.96 -2.52
N GLY A 127 12.08 -12.41 -2.26
CA GLY A 127 10.87 -13.16 -2.04
C GLY A 127 9.97 -13.19 -3.27
N TYR A 128 8.70 -12.82 -3.08
CA TYR A 128 7.71 -12.70 -4.16
C TYR A 128 8.06 -11.52 -5.08
N VAL A 129 7.98 -11.77 -6.38
CA VAL A 129 8.05 -10.74 -7.41
C VAL A 129 6.86 -10.96 -8.34
N SER A 130 6.06 -9.91 -8.55
CA SER A 130 4.91 -9.97 -9.46
C SER A 130 5.33 -10.38 -10.87
N PRO A 131 4.64 -11.37 -11.49
CA PRO A 131 4.91 -11.75 -12.88
C PRO A 131 4.77 -10.60 -13.88
N GLU A 132 3.95 -9.60 -13.60
CA GLU A 132 3.77 -8.42 -14.45
C GLU A 132 5.05 -7.58 -14.57
N LEU A 133 5.95 -7.67 -13.59
CA LEU A 133 7.24 -6.99 -13.59
C LEU A 133 8.31 -7.72 -14.44
N ASP A 134 8.04 -8.93 -14.92
CA ASP A 134 8.97 -9.69 -15.77
C ASP A 134 9.08 -9.10 -17.18
N ASP A 135 8.03 -8.45 -17.66
CA ASP A 135 7.99 -7.80 -18.98
C ASP A 135 8.64 -6.42 -19.00
N ILE A 136 8.96 -5.86 -17.81
CA ILE A 136 9.57 -4.55 -17.65
C ILE A 136 11.09 -4.72 -17.54
N SER A 137 11.83 -4.35 -18.57
CA SER A 137 13.30 -4.35 -18.56
C SER A 137 13.85 -2.93 -18.46
N VAL A 138 14.63 -2.66 -17.43
CA VAL A 138 15.20 -1.35 -17.14
C VAL A 138 16.71 -1.43 -17.07
N GLU A 139 17.39 -0.38 -17.54
CA GLU A 139 18.80 -0.17 -17.28
C GLU A 139 18.98 0.78 -16.11
N THR A 140 19.63 0.32 -15.05
CA THR A 140 19.95 1.11 -13.85
C THR A 140 21.45 1.30 -13.78
N SER A 141 21.91 2.53 -13.98
CA SER A 141 23.33 2.89 -13.88
C SER A 141 23.61 3.48 -12.50
N ILE A 142 24.54 2.86 -11.77
CA ILE A 142 25.04 3.31 -10.47
C ILE A 142 26.45 3.85 -10.71
N THR A 143 26.62 5.15 -10.66
CA THR A 143 27.88 5.87 -11.02
C THR A 143 28.77 6.15 -9.82
N GLU A 144 28.26 5.95 -8.60
CA GLU A 144 28.96 6.12 -7.34
C GLU A 144 28.46 5.11 -6.31
N PRO A 145 29.21 4.77 -5.26
CA PRO A 145 28.73 3.85 -4.22
C PRO A 145 27.42 4.33 -3.62
N LYS A 146 26.38 3.49 -3.71
CA LYS A 146 25.02 3.83 -3.26
C LYS A 146 24.47 2.74 -2.36
N ALA A 147 23.78 3.13 -1.29
CA ALA A 147 23.14 2.20 -0.38
C ALA A 147 22.07 1.37 -1.10
N VAL A 148 21.98 0.07 -0.82
CA VAL A 148 21.00 -0.85 -1.42
C VAL A 148 19.57 -0.34 -1.19
N TYR A 149 19.25 0.14 0.01
CA TYR A 149 17.95 0.73 0.31
C TYR A 149 17.60 1.88 -0.64
N THR A 150 18.53 2.79 -0.89
CA THR A 150 18.33 3.93 -1.81
C THR A 150 18.10 3.44 -3.25
N VAL A 151 18.86 2.43 -3.69
CA VAL A 151 18.70 1.84 -5.04
C VAL A 151 17.33 1.18 -5.19
N ILE A 152 16.81 0.51 -4.15
CA ILE A 152 15.45 -0.02 -4.11
C ILE A 152 14.43 1.11 -4.26
N GLN A 153 14.53 2.18 -3.47
CA GLN A 153 13.58 3.30 -3.53
C GLN A 153 13.58 4.00 -4.90
N GLU A 154 14.75 4.21 -5.50
CA GLU A 154 14.86 4.81 -6.85
C GLU A 154 14.31 3.89 -7.96
N SER A 155 14.21 2.58 -7.72
CA SER A 155 13.69 1.64 -8.71
C SER A 155 12.16 1.66 -8.83
N ILE A 156 11.44 2.14 -7.82
CA ILE A 156 9.97 2.10 -7.76
C ILE A 156 9.34 2.67 -9.05
N ALA A 157 9.65 3.91 -9.37
CA ALA A 157 9.11 4.56 -10.57
C ALA A 157 9.60 3.92 -11.88
N ARG A 158 10.83 3.39 -11.90
CA ARG A 158 11.45 2.79 -13.09
C ARG A 158 10.78 1.47 -13.47
N TYR A 159 10.31 0.69 -12.49
CA TYR A 159 9.58 -0.56 -12.68
C TYR A 159 8.06 -0.39 -12.57
N GLY A 160 7.54 0.75 -13.03
CA GLY A 160 6.10 0.99 -13.17
C GLY A 160 5.36 1.29 -11.88
N ASN A 161 6.01 1.99 -10.93
CA ASN A 161 5.48 2.28 -9.59
C ASN A 161 5.23 1.01 -8.77
N CYS A 162 6.17 0.06 -8.83
CA CYS A 162 6.10 -1.17 -8.06
C CYS A 162 6.06 -0.89 -6.53
N GLU A 163 5.50 -1.81 -5.78
CA GLU A 163 5.29 -1.69 -4.34
C GLU A 163 6.18 -2.70 -3.60
N TYR A 164 6.99 -2.24 -2.64
CA TYR A 164 7.86 -3.09 -1.85
C TYR A 164 7.24 -3.49 -0.52
N GLU A 165 7.59 -4.68 -0.04
CA GLU A 165 7.30 -5.16 1.31
C GLU A 165 8.53 -5.87 1.88
N PHE A 166 8.93 -5.50 3.10
CA PHE A 166 9.96 -6.19 3.85
C PHE A 166 9.32 -7.16 4.83
N THR A 167 9.63 -8.44 4.72
CA THR A 167 9.06 -9.48 5.57
C THR A 167 10.14 -10.26 6.31
N VAL A 168 9.76 -10.83 7.44
CA VAL A 168 10.66 -11.57 8.33
C VAL A 168 10.05 -12.92 8.66
N ASN A 169 10.82 -13.99 8.48
CA ASN A 169 10.45 -15.32 8.90
C ASN A 169 11.43 -15.82 9.97
N PRO A 170 10.97 -16.24 11.16
CA PRO A 170 11.84 -16.84 12.15
C PRO A 170 12.26 -18.24 11.68
N ILE A 171 13.57 -18.51 11.67
CA ILE A 171 14.13 -19.85 11.46
C ILE A 171 14.48 -20.47 12.82
N ASP A 172 15.23 -19.74 13.62
CA ASP A 172 15.59 -20.07 15.00
C ASP A 172 15.70 -18.77 15.79
N SER A 173 14.55 -18.32 16.31
CA SER A 173 14.44 -17.03 17.02
C SER A 173 15.24 -16.97 18.31
N ILE A 174 15.52 -18.14 18.94
CA ILE A 174 16.29 -18.21 20.18
C ILE A 174 17.75 -17.84 19.91
N ASN A 175 18.29 -18.26 18.77
CA ASN A 175 19.65 -17.97 18.35
C ASN A 175 19.78 -16.74 17.43
N GLY A 176 18.70 -15.95 17.27
CA GLY A 176 18.72 -14.73 16.44
C GLY A 176 18.69 -15.00 14.94
N ASN A 177 18.28 -16.19 14.52
CA ASN A 177 18.27 -16.55 13.10
C ASN A 177 16.90 -16.28 12.47
N TYR A 178 16.85 -15.26 11.62
CA TYR A 178 15.68 -14.84 10.86
C TYR A 178 16.01 -14.77 9.37
N GLU A 179 15.04 -15.15 8.55
CA GLU A 179 15.09 -14.92 7.11
C GLU A 179 14.48 -13.55 6.80
N LEU A 180 15.29 -12.66 6.23
CA LEU A 180 14.89 -11.31 5.84
C LEU A 180 14.60 -11.30 4.33
N ILE A 181 13.41 -10.85 3.95
CA ILE A 181 12.88 -11.03 2.59
C ILE A 181 12.42 -9.68 2.03
N VAL A 182 12.75 -9.43 0.77
CA VAL A 182 12.23 -8.31 -0.03
C VAL A 182 11.24 -8.84 -1.04
N ASN A 183 9.97 -8.48 -0.90
CA ASN A 183 8.92 -8.73 -1.87
C ASN A 183 8.70 -7.50 -2.75
N CYS A 184 8.30 -7.71 -4.00
CA CYS A 184 7.99 -6.62 -4.93
C CYS A 184 6.73 -6.95 -5.73
N TYR A 185 5.74 -6.10 -5.62
CA TYR A 185 4.44 -6.22 -6.26
C TYR A 185 4.33 -5.21 -7.41
N ALA A 186 3.58 -5.53 -8.44
CA ALA A 186 3.19 -4.55 -9.45
C ALA A 186 2.29 -3.47 -8.84
N ASP A 187 2.22 -2.30 -9.48
CA ASP A 187 1.31 -1.22 -9.06
C ASP A 187 -0.13 -1.73 -8.95
N GLY A 188 -0.72 -1.54 -7.79
CA GLY A 188 -2.10 -1.96 -7.52
C GLY A 188 -2.29 -3.41 -7.09
N GLU A 189 -1.23 -4.23 -6.96
CA GLU A 189 -1.36 -5.66 -6.63
C GLU A 189 -1.32 -5.93 -5.13
N ARG A 190 -0.52 -5.19 -4.35
CA ARG A 190 -0.43 -5.41 -2.90
C ARG A 190 -1.75 -5.09 -2.21
N GLY A 191 -2.14 -5.93 -1.24
CA GLY A 191 -3.39 -5.81 -0.49
C GLY A 191 -4.56 -6.58 -1.11
N ASN A 192 -5.71 -6.51 -0.47
CA ASN A 192 -6.90 -7.25 -0.83
C ASN A 192 -8.08 -6.32 -1.09
N LYS A 193 -9.04 -6.77 -1.89
CA LYS A 193 -10.34 -6.11 -1.99
C LYS A 193 -11.22 -6.58 -0.84
N THR A 194 -11.24 -5.80 0.25
CA THR A 194 -11.85 -6.21 1.52
C THR A 194 -13.37 -6.04 1.55
N TYR A 195 -13.94 -5.22 0.65
CA TYR A 195 -15.35 -4.80 0.68
C TYR A 195 -15.76 -4.08 1.97
N LYS A 196 -14.82 -3.71 2.85
CA LYS A 196 -15.09 -2.92 4.05
C LYS A 196 -15.56 -1.53 3.64
N ARG A 197 -16.59 -1.03 4.33
CA ARG A 197 -17.15 0.27 4.11
C ARG A 197 -17.08 1.10 5.39
N TYR A 198 -16.56 2.29 5.27
CA TYR A 198 -16.50 3.26 6.34
C TYR A 198 -17.53 4.37 6.06
N ASP A 199 -18.54 4.44 6.93
CA ASP A 199 -19.61 5.44 6.89
C ASP A 199 -19.38 6.47 7.99
N TYR A 200 -19.52 7.74 7.65
CA TYR A 200 -19.49 8.82 8.63
C TYR A 200 -20.62 8.63 9.66
N ASP A 201 -20.33 8.95 10.94
CA ASP A 201 -21.19 8.74 12.11
C ASP A 201 -21.53 7.27 12.46
N PHE A 202 -20.90 6.27 11.80
CA PHE A 202 -21.07 4.86 12.15
C PHE A 202 -19.74 4.24 12.60
N ASN A 203 -18.80 4.07 11.67
CA ASN A 203 -17.48 3.51 11.95
C ASN A 203 -16.34 4.43 11.48
N SER A 204 -16.67 5.66 11.07
CA SER A 204 -15.74 6.77 10.94
C SER A 204 -16.34 8.04 11.56
N TYR A 205 -15.49 8.88 12.15
CA TYR A 205 -15.93 10.08 12.88
C TYR A 205 -15.37 11.38 12.33
N GLY A 206 -14.75 11.31 11.18
CA GLY A 206 -14.21 12.47 10.49
C GLY A 206 -13.71 12.13 9.10
N MET A 207 -13.26 13.16 8.40
CA MET A 207 -12.55 13.02 7.13
C MET A 207 -11.81 14.33 6.88
N LYS A 208 -10.53 14.24 6.59
CA LYS A 208 -9.75 15.35 6.06
C LYS A 208 -9.46 15.09 4.59
N ARG A 209 -9.90 16.02 3.73
CA ARG A 209 -9.57 16.01 2.31
C ARG A 209 -8.53 17.08 2.04
N THR A 210 -7.38 16.67 1.52
CA THR A 210 -6.32 17.58 1.08
C THR A 210 -6.24 17.52 -0.44
N GLY A 211 -6.33 18.67 -1.09
CA GLY A 211 -6.10 18.80 -2.54
C GLY A 211 -4.75 19.44 -2.78
N ASP A 212 -3.91 18.80 -3.59
CA ASP A 212 -2.61 19.30 -3.99
C ASP A 212 -2.62 19.61 -5.48
N ALA A 213 -2.38 20.87 -5.81
CA ALA A 213 -2.27 21.38 -7.18
C ALA A 213 -0.85 21.83 -7.52
N THR A 214 0.16 21.49 -6.69
CA THR A 214 1.54 21.94 -6.87
C THR A 214 2.11 21.53 -8.24
N ASP A 215 1.84 20.29 -8.64
CA ASP A 215 2.30 19.70 -9.90
C ASP A 215 1.25 19.81 -11.03
N LEU A 216 0.12 20.49 -10.77
CA LEU A 216 -0.95 20.59 -11.76
C LEU A 216 -0.45 21.20 -13.06
N ALA A 217 -0.64 20.49 -14.18
CA ALA A 217 -0.28 20.95 -15.49
C ALA A 217 -1.31 20.49 -16.54
N SER A 218 -1.73 21.41 -17.41
CA SER A 218 -2.55 21.09 -18.58
C SER A 218 -1.71 20.82 -19.84
N GLY A 219 -0.38 20.91 -19.73
CA GLY A 219 0.57 20.50 -20.75
C GLY A 219 1.94 20.20 -20.15
N LEU A 220 2.70 19.31 -20.80
CA LEU A 220 4.05 18.93 -20.39
C LEU A 220 5.05 19.01 -21.52
N ILE A 221 6.20 19.64 -21.25
CA ILE A 221 7.39 19.62 -22.09
C ILE A 221 8.20 18.37 -21.72
N GLY A 222 8.52 17.51 -22.70
CA GLY A 222 9.34 16.32 -22.47
C GLY A 222 10.79 16.55 -22.88
N VAL A 223 11.74 16.22 -21.99
CA VAL A 223 13.17 16.31 -22.24
C VAL A 223 13.84 15.01 -21.82
N GLY A 224 14.44 14.31 -22.77
CA GLY A 224 15.21 13.08 -22.50
C GLY A 224 16.70 13.34 -22.29
N ALA A 225 17.47 12.25 -22.17
CA ALA A 225 18.91 12.31 -22.02
C ALA A 225 19.56 13.13 -23.14
N ASN A 226 20.63 13.85 -22.80
CA ASN A 226 21.34 14.72 -23.72
C ASN A 226 20.47 15.81 -24.40
N GLY A 227 19.31 16.14 -23.81
CA GLY A 227 18.41 17.17 -24.31
C GLY A 227 17.58 16.75 -25.53
N ILE A 228 17.42 15.46 -25.77
CA ILE A 228 16.52 15.00 -26.86
C ILE A 228 15.08 15.42 -26.57
N THR A 229 14.31 15.62 -27.62
CA THR A 229 12.87 15.91 -27.58
C THR A 229 12.15 15.04 -28.59
N PHE A 230 10.82 14.99 -28.51
CA PHE A 230 9.98 14.27 -29.46
C PHE A 230 9.36 15.19 -30.56
N LYS A 231 9.98 16.33 -30.84
CA LYS A 231 9.45 17.31 -31.80
C LYS A 231 9.23 16.76 -33.23
N ASP A 232 10.01 15.74 -33.61
CA ASP A 232 9.96 15.15 -34.94
C ASP A 232 8.94 13.99 -35.05
N ILE A 233 8.20 13.69 -33.99
CA ILE A 233 7.12 12.72 -33.99
C ILE A 233 5.79 13.48 -34.07
N LYS A 234 4.84 12.99 -34.86
CA LYS A 234 3.47 13.49 -34.97
C LYS A 234 2.52 12.50 -34.35
N TRP A 235 1.52 13.00 -33.61
CA TRP A 235 0.36 12.25 -33.15
C TRP A 235 -0.92 12.88 -33.65
N GLU A 236 -1.89 12.06 -34.03
CA GLU A 236 -3.21 12.45 -34.54
C GLU A 236 -4.30 11.54 -33.94
N LYS A 237 -5.25 12.12 -33.23
CA LYS A 237 -6.39 11.37 -32.67
C LYS A 237 -7.16 10.59 -33.74
N ASP A 238 -7.30 11.14 -34.90
CA ASP A 238 -7.97 10.50 -36.04
C ASP A 238 -7.25 9.24 -36.54
N GLN A 239 -5.98 9.06 -36.20
CA GLN A 239 -5.17 7.88 -36.52
C GLN A 239 -5.08 6.89 -35.32
N GLY A 240 -5.74 7.19 -34.20
CA GLY A 240 -5.76 6.34 -33.01
C GLY A 240 -4.76 6.74 -31.93
N ASP A 241 -4.06 7.86 -32.10
CA ASP A 241 -3.19 8.39 -31.05
C ASP A 241 -3.99 9.03 -29.91
N PRO A 242 -3.44 9.08 -28.68
CA PRO A 242 -4.19 9.57 -27.52
C PRO A 242 -4.46 11.08 -27.52
N LEU A 243 -3.60 11.87 -28.17
CA LEU A 243 -3.70 13.33 -28.29
C LEU A 243 -3.27 13.79 -29.67
N ASP A 244 -3.69 14.99 -30.08
CA ASP A 244 -3.14 15.67 -31.23
C ASP A 244 -1.83 16.39 -30.86
N LYS A 245 -0.75 16.09 -31.60
CA LYS A 245 0.57 16.71 -31.45
C LYS A 245 1.19 16.96 -32.84
N PRO A 246 1.24 18.19 -33.29
CA PRO A 246 1.85 18.51 -34.59
C PRO A 246 3.38 18.32 -34.58
N LEU A 247 3.95 18.17 -35.76
CA LEU A 247 5.41 18.21 -35.94
C LEU A 247 5.98 19.54 -35.47
N GLY A 248 7.20 19.49 -34.92
CA GLY A 248 7.91 20.64 -34.38
C GLY A 248 7.57 21.01 -32.95
N GLN A 249 6.53 20.39 -32.36
CA GLN A 249 6.13 20.60 -30.98
C GLN A 249 6.84 19.60 -30.05
N ASP A 250 7.49 20.07 -28.99
CA ASP A 250 8.20 19.28 -27.99
C ASP A 250 7.45 19.15 -26.64
N PHE A 251 6.14 19.41 -26.69
CA PHE A 251 5.24 19.33 -25.52
C PHE A 251 3.91 18.68 -25.92
N LEU A 252 3.23 18.15 -24.94
CA LEU A 252 1.86 17.64 -25.03
C LEU A 252 0.89 18.60 -24.35
N LEU A 253 -0.33 18.71 -24.87
CA LEU A 253 -1.41 19.53 -24.32
C LEU A 253 -2.64 18.67 -24.07
N ASP A 254 -3.31 18.88 -22.94
CA ASP A 254 -4.60 18.28 -22.61
C ASP A 254 -5.66 19.40 -22.59
N PRO A 255 -6.55 19.47 -23.61
CA PRO A 255 -7.58 20.51 -23.69
C PRO A 255 -8.58 20.44 -22.55
N ASP A 256 -8.94 19.24 -22.08
CA ASP A 256 -9.92 19.08 -21.00
C ASP A 256 -9.38 19.63 -19.68
N ALA A 257 -8.09 19.38 -19.39
CA ALA A 257 -7.42 19.97 -18.23
C ALA A 257 -7.26 21.49 -18.37
N HIS A 258 -7.00 21.97 -19.58
CA HIS A 258 -6.98 23.40 -19.86
C HIS A 258 -8.32 24.06 -19.56
N ASP A 259 -9.41 23.52 -20.09
CA ASP A 259 -10.75 24.06 -19.89
C ASP A 259 -11.18 24.05 -18.42
N MET A 260 -10.69 23.07 -17.68
CA MET A 260 -11.03 22.91 -16.25
C MET A 260 -10.23 23.85 -15.32
N PHE A 261 -8.94 24.08 -15.60
CA PHE A 261 -8.03 24.68 -14.63
C PHE A 261 -7.34 25.96 -15.11
N SER A 262 -7.33 26.25 -16.41
CA SER A 262 -6.62 27.42 -16.94
C SER A 262 -7.46 28.67 -16.91
N ASN A 263 -6.83 29.81 -16.72
CA ASN A 263 -7.44 31.13 -16.84
C ASN A 263 -7.08 31.73 -18.18
N GLY A 264 -8.03 31.80 -19.11
CA GLY A 264 -7.84 32.31 -20.47
C GLY A 264 -7.15 31.31 -21.40
N ASP A 265 -6.49 31.76 -22.43
CA ASP A 265 -5.97 30.92 -23.53
C ASP A 265 -4.62 30.24 -23.24
N LYS A 266 -4.08 30.38 -22.01
CA LYS A 266 -2.76 29.83 -21.67
C LYS A 266 -2.86 28.49 -20.94
N TYR A 267 -2.17 27.50 -21.48
CA TYR A 267 -1.95 26.23 -20.79
C TYR A 267 -1.02 26.39 -19.60
N ILE A 268 -1.30 25.64 -18.52
CA ILE A 268 -0.38 25.46 -17.40
C ILE A 268 0.68 24.45 -17.85
N LEU A 269 1.90 24.92 -18.16
CA LEU A 269 2.96 24.06 -18.67
C LEU A 269 3.89 23.61 -17.54
N GLY A 270 4.07 22.31 -17.43
CA GLY A 270 5.10 21.67 -16.62
C GLY A 270 6.24 21.14 -17.48
N LYS A 271 7.27 20.56 -16.82
CA LYS A 271 8.41 19.91 -17.48
C LYS A 271 8.54 18.48 -16.95
N TYR A 272 8.70 17.53 -17.85
CA TYR A 272 9.09 16.14 -17.54
C TYR A 272 10.50 15.87 -18.07
N THR A 273 11.34 15.26 -17.26
CA THR A 273 12.71 14.88 -17.63
C THR A 273 12.85 13.37 -17.49
N SER A 274 13.41 12.73 -18.52
CA SER A 274 13.68 11.29 -18.57
C SER A 274 15.14 11.03 -18.97
N ASP A 275 15.66 9.88 -18.57
CA ASP A 275 16.99 9.41 -18.97
C ASP A 275 16.97 8.67 -20.33
N THR A 276 15.80 8.55 -20.97
CA THR A 276 15.67 7.85 -22.25
C THR A 276 16.37 8.62 -23.37
N THR A 277 16.97 7.86 -24.29
CA THR A 277 17.57 8.38 -25.54
C THR A 277 16.67 8.15 -26.75
N ASP A 278 15.50 7.52 -26.56
CA ASP A 278 14.50 7.29 -27.62
C ASP A 278 13.39 8.34 -27.57
N PRO A 279 13.23 9.17 -28.63
CA PRO A 279 12.15 10.14 -28.70
C PRO A 279 10.74 9.55 -28.61
N GLY A 280 10.53 8.32 -29.10
CA GLY A 280 9.23 7.64 -29.05
C GLY A 280 8.89 7.21 -27.63
N ALA A 281 9.85 6.64 -26.91
CA ALA A 281 9.70 6.32 -25.49
C ALA A 281 9.45 7.58 -24.66
N LEU A 282 10.23 8.64 -24.89
CA LEU A 282 10.06 9.93 -24.20
C LEU A 282 8.65 10.50 -24.39
N LEU A 283 8.09 10.41 -25.58
CA LEU A 283 6.75 10.88 -25.89
C LEU A 283 5.69 10.12 -25.08
N LEU A 284 5.80 8.79 -25.02
CA LEU A 284 4.89 7.93 -24.24
C LEU A 284 5.00 8.18 -22.74
N GLU A 285 6.22 8.31 -22.22
CA GLU A 285 6.47 8.62 -20.81
C GLU A 285 5.91 10.01 -20.44
N THR A 286 6.13 11.01 -21.30
CA THR A 286 5.56 12.36 -21.11
C THR A 286 4.04 12.34 -21.12
N TYR A 287 3.43 11.52 -21.98
CA TYR A 287 1.98 11.34 -21.99
C TYR A 287 1.46 10.69 -20.71
N LYS A 288 2.09 9.61 -20.26
CA LYS A 288 1.73 8.97 -18.97
C LYS A 288 1.81 9.97 -17.83
N LYS A 289 2.91 10.73 -17.76
CA LYS A 289 3.07 11.78 -16.74
C LYS A 289 2.03 12.87 -16.82
N LEU A 290 1.64 13.29 -18.02
CA LEU A 290 0.56 14.26 -18.21
C LEU A 290 -0.77 13.74 -17.64
N GLN A 291 -1.09 12.45 -17.81
CA GLN A 291 -2.32 11.86 -17.23
C GLN A 291 -2.32 11.92 -15.70
N GLU A 292 -1.15 11.86 -15.05
CA GLU A 292 -1.02 11.95 -13.60
C GLU A 292 -1.17 13.39 -13.07
N VAL A 293 -0.64 14.38 -13.81
CA VAL A 293 -0.56 15.78 -13.34
C VAL A 293 -1.66 16.69 -13.89
N LYS A 294 -2.50 16.22 -14.79
CA LYS A 294 -3.57 17.01 -15.40
C LYS A 294 -4.78 17.29 -14.50
N GLN A 295 -4.76 16.77 -13.29
CA GLN A 295 -5.83 16.93 -12.31
C GLN A 295 -5.26 17.18 -10.91
N ILE A 296 -6.06 17.84 -10.07
CA ILE A 296 -5.69 18.03 -8.65
C ILE A 296 -5.61 16.66 -7.99
N LYS A 297 -4.49 16.40 -7.32
CA LYS A 297 -4.32 15.20 -6.49
C LYS A 297 -5.05 15.40 -5.18
N TYR A 298 -5.99 14.52 -4.87
CA TYR A 298 -6.66 14.50 -3.58
C TYR A 298 -6.13 13.34 -2.74
N SER A 299 -5.98 13.58 -1.45
CA SER A 299 -5.80 12.55 -0.44
C SER A 299 -6.91 12.66 0.60
N TYR A 300 -7.28 11.53 1.18
CA TYR A 300 -8.33 11.45 2.19
C TYR A 300 -7.79 10.72 3.41
N GLU A 301 -7.73 11.41 4.53
CA GLU A 301 -7.37 10.88 5.85
C GLU A 301 -8.67 10.67 6.63
N ILE A 302 -8.92 9.46 7.08
CA ILE A 302 -10.19 9.05 7.66
C ILE A 302 -9.92 8.38 9.00
N PRO A 303 -10.24 9.05 10.13
CA PRO A 303 -10.26 8.41 11.43
C PRO A 303 -11.39 7.37 11.47
N VAL A 304 -11.07 6.17 11.91
CA VAL A 304 -11.97 5.02 11.90
C VAL A 304 -12.02 4.32 13.24
N TYR A 305 -13.19 3.75 13.56
CA TYR A 305 -13.33 2.78 14.65
C TYR A 305 -13.11 1.39 14.08
N LEU A 306 -12.11 0.69 14.60
CA LEU A 306 -11.80 -0.69 14.25
C LEU A 306 -12.16 -1.62 15.40
N THR A 307 -12.78 -2.75 15.11
CA THR A 307 -12.86 -3.87 16.05
C THR A 307 -11.48 -4.50 16.22
N ASP A 308 -11.29 -5.33 17.24
CA ASP A 308 -9.99 -6.00 17.46
C ASP A 308 -9.59 -6.85 16.24
N ASP A 309 -10.53 -7.59 15.65
CA ASP A 309 -10.27 -8.38 14.44
C ASP A 309 -9.90 -7.48 13.24
N GLU A 310 -10.62 -6.37 13.03
CA GLU A 310 -10.32 -5.41 11.96
C GLU A 310 -8.97 -4.71 12.16
N TYR A 311 -8.61 -4.41 13.41
CA TYR A 311 -7.31 -3.83 13.74
C TYR A 311 -6.16 -4.75 13.33
N ASP A 312 -6.31 -6.06 13.55
CA ASP A 312 -5.29 -7.04 13.20
C ASP A 312 -5.23 -7.35 11.69
N GLU A 313 -6.36 -7.27 10.98
CA GLU A 313 -6.46 -7.67 9.58
C GLU A 313 -6.15 -6.56 8.57
N ILE A 314 -6.42 -5.28 8.91
CA ILE A 314 -6.28 -4.16 7.98
C ILE A 314 -4.81 -3.95 7.55
N GLU A 315 -4.56 -3.85 6.25
CA GLU A 315 -3.22 -3.69 5.68
C GLU A 315 -3.18 -2.54 4.65
N VAL A 316 -2.00 -1.96 4.45
CA VAL A 316 -1.79 -1.05 3.32
C VAL A 316 -1.96 -1.80 2.00
N GLY A 317 -2.55 -1.14 1.00
CA GLY A 317 -2.93 -1.75 -0.26
C GLY A 317 -4.36 -2.31 -0.29
N ASP A 318 -4.99 -2.53 0.88
CA ASP A 318 -6.38 -2.98 0.93
C ASP A 318 -7.32 -1.94 0.32
N THR A 319 -8.27 -2.43 -0.48
CA THR A 319 -9.29 -1.58 -1.12
C THR A 319 -10.54 -1.53 -0.27
N ASN A 320 -10.96 -0.33 0.10
CA ASN A 320 -12.12 -0.07 0.94
C ASN A 320 -13.06 0.97 0.32
N TYR A 321 -14.29 1.03 0.83
CA TYR A 321 -15.30 2.00 0.45
C TYR A 321 -15.50 3.04 1.55
N ILE A 322 -15.56 4.32 1.17
CA ILE A 322 -15.79 5.44 2.09
C ILE A 322 -17.03 6.20 1.66
N VAL A 323 -17.90 6.46 2.61
CA VAL A 323 -19.09 7.28 2.41
C VAL A 323 -19.14 8.40 3.44
N ASN A 324 -19.24 9.63 2.97
CA ASN A 324 -19.43 10.79 3.82
C ASN A 324 -20.42 11.77 3.18
N ASP A 325 -21.60 11.90 3.75
CA ASP A 325 -22.70 12.73 3.25
C ASP A 325 -22.64 14.18 3.74
N LYS A 326 -21.74 14.52 4.67
CA LYS A 326 -21.51 15.90 5.12
C LYS A 326 -20.85 16.79 4.10
N PHE A 327 -20.16 16.21 3.13
CA PHE A 327 -19.61 16.98 2.02
C PHE A 327 -20.70 17.30 0.99
N ASN A 328 -20.56 18.45 0.32
CA ASN A 328 -21.42 18.82 -0.81
C ASN A 328 -20.58 18.97 -2.09
N PRO A 329 -20.74 18.10 -3.07
CA PRO A 329 -21.57 16.88 -3.09
C PRO A 329 -21.09 15.82 -2.08
N PRO A 330 -21.94 14.88 -1.62
CA PRO A 330 -21.55 13.79 -0.73
C PRO A 330 -20.41 12.97 -1.33
N ILE A 331 -19.43 12.55 -0.52
CA ILE A 331 -18.28 11.76 -0.95
C ILE A 331 -18.64 10.28 -0.90
N GLN A 332 -18.37 9.57 -1.98
CA GLN A 332 -18.44 8.11 -2.08
C GLN A 332 -17.23 7.65 -2.88
N LEU A 333 -16.28 7.02 -2.22
CA LEU A 333 -15.00 6.63 -2.79
C LEU A 333 -14.76 5.14 -2.62
N GLU A 334 -14.17 4.53 -3.62
CA GLU A 334 -13.46 3.27 -3.54
C GLU A 334 -11.97 3.58 -3.69
N GLY A 335 -11.15 3.21 -2.71
CA GLY A 335 -9.74 3.55 -2.73
C GLY A 335 -8.89 2.52 -2.00
N ARG A 336 -7.61 2.49 -2.37
CA ARG A 336 -6.60 1.68 -1.69
C ARG A 336 -6.03 2.45 -0.51
N ILE A 337 -5.77 1.75 0.58
CA ILE A 337 -5.08 2.30 1.73
C ILE A 337 -3.61 2.53 1.35
N SER A 338 -3.19 3.79 1.31
CA SER A 338 -1.79 4.17 1.08
C SER A 338 -0.99 4.22 2.37
N GLU A 339 -1.66 4.56 3.48
CA GLU A 339 -1.04 4.69 4.80
C GLU A 339 -2.02 4.24 5.88
N LEU A 340 -1.50 3.64 6.93
CA LEU A 340 -2.21 3.38 8.18
C LEU A 340 -1.51 4.14 9.30
N GLU A 341 -2.28 4.63 10.25
CA GLU A 341 -1.80 5.09 11.55
C GLU A 341 -2.61 4.38 12.62
N LEU A 342 -2.02 3.37 13.24
CA LEU A 342 -2.66 2.55 14.26
C LEU A 342 -2.01 2.84 15.60
N THR A 343 -2.78 3.45 16.50
CA THR A 343 -2.31 3.82 17.84
C THR A 343 -3.18 3.17 18.90
N ASP A 344 -2.81 3.35 20.14
CA ASP A 344 -3.63 2.93 21.30
C ASP A 344 -4.89 3.79 21.50
N SER A 345 -4.93 4.98 20.93
CA SER A 345 -6.01 5.96 21.12
C SER A 345 -6.84 6.26 19.86
N GLU A 346 -6.22 6.23 18.68
CA GLU A 346 -6.87 6.59 17.42
C GLU A 346 -6.33 5.74 16.27
N ASN A 347 -7.21 5.34 15.35
CA ASN A 347 -6.82 4.67 14.12
C ASN A 347 -7.23 5.49 12.92
N LYS A 348 -6.33 5.63 11.95
CA LYS A 348 -6.55 6.39 10.71
C LYS A 348 -6.15 5.59 9.50
N ILE A 349 -6.92 5.75 8.44
CA ILE A 349 -6.59 5.26 7.11
C ILE A 349 -6.42 6.43 6.15
N THR A 350 -5.40 6.39 5.32
CA THR A 350 -5.22 7.34 4.20
C THR A 350 -5.45 6.60 2.90
N LEU A 351 -6.30 7.16 2.04
CA LEU A 351 -6.61 6.56 0.74
C LEU A 351 -5.84 7.26 -0.40
N ALA A 352 -5.28 6.44 -1.27
CA ALA A 352 -4.75 6.85 -2.57
C ALA A 352 -5.42 6.08 -3.70
N ASN A 353 -5.20 6.51 -4.94
CA ASN A 353 -5.70 5.84 -6.14
C ASN A 353 -7.20 5.53 -6.09
N PHE A 354 -7.98 6.47 -5.55
CA PHE A 354 -9.42 6.29 -5.36
C PHE A 354 -10.20 6.58 -6.64
N LYS A 355 -11.35 5.89 -6.75
CA LYS A 355 -12.36 6.14 -7.77
C LYS A 355 -13.58 6.77 -7.12
N ASP A 356 -14.10 7.85 -7.72
CA ASP A 356 -15.38 8.40 -7.30
C ASP A 356 -16.50 7.44 -7.73
N VAL A 357 -17.10 6.77 -6.76
CA VAL A 357 -18.16 5.78 -7.00
C VAL A 357 -19.47 6.43 -7.42
N LYS A 358 -19.63 7.75 -7.22
CA LYS A 358 -20.86 8.47 -7.63
C LYS A 358 -21.15 8.41 -9.11
N SER A 359 -20.13 8.45 -9.95
CA SER A 359 -20.32 8.33 -11.39
C SER A 359 -20.84 6.95 -11.78
N ASN A 360 -20.60 5.94 -10.94
CA ASN A 360 -20.95 4.55 -11.20
C ASN A 360 -22.25 4.10 -10.50
N ILE A 361 -22.57 4.63 -9.29
CA ILE A 361 -23.76 4.20 -8.56
C ILE A 361 -25.06 4.66 -9.26
N LYS A 362 -25.06 5.79 -9.96
CA LYS A 362 -26.20 6.19 -10.81
C LYS A 362 -26.33 5.40 -12.10
N SER A 363 -25.28 4.72 -12.54
CA SER A 363 -25.23 3.94 -13.79
C SER A 363 -25.10 2.44 -13.60
N LEU A 364 -24.63 1.97 -12.43
CA LEU A 364 -24.64 0.55 -12.13
C LEU A 364 -26.08 0.12 -11.91
N LYS A 365 -26.65 -0.46 -12.96
CA LYS A 365 -27.86 -1.24 -12.80
C LYS A 365 -27.58 -2.31 -11.77
N LYS A 366 -28.59 -2.67 -10.98
CA LYS A 366 -28.54 -3.77 -10.01
C LYS A 366 -27.91 -5.04 -10.61
N GLU A 367 -28.06 -5.24 -11.92
CA GLU A 367 -27.49 -6.31 -12.72
C GLU A 367 -25.95 -6.25 -12.85
N ASP A 368 -25.36 -5.06 -12.91
CA ASP A 368 -23.91 -4.87 -13.08
C ASP A 368 -23.17 -5.21 -11.78
N ILE A 369 -23.72 -4.80 -10.63
CA ILE A 369 -23.20 -5.14 -9.28
C ILE A 369 -23.25 -6.66 -9.06
N ILE A 370 -24.38 -7.28 -9.47
CA ILE A 370 -24.58 -8.71 -9.40
C ILE A 370 -23.54 -9.45 -10.27
N ASN A 371 -23.29 -8.97 -11.48
CA ASN A 371 -22.34 -9.58 -12.40
C ASN A 371 -20.89 -9.46 -11.90
N GLU A 372 -20.50 -8.31 -11.36
CA GLU A 372 -19.18 -8.12 -10.75
C GLU A 372 -18.98 -9.07 -9.56
N THR A 373 -19.98 -9.18 -8.67
CA THR A 373 -19.95 -10.13 -7.55
C THR A 373 -19.84 -11.59 -8.03
N ILE A 374 -20.57 -11.96 -9.10
CA ILE A 374 -20.48 -13.29 -9.73
C ILE A 374 -19.07 -13.57 -10.27
N ASP A 375 -18.44 -12.58 -10.90
CA ASP A 375 -17.10 -12.75 -11.46
C ASP A 375 -16.04 -12.92 -10.37
N ILE A 376 -16.20 -12.24 -9.23
CA ILE A 376 -15.38 -12.43 -8.05
C ILE A 376 -15.55 -13.84 -7.47
N ILE A 377 -16.80 -14.28 -7.28
CA ILE A 377 -17.12 -15.65 -6.81
C ILE A 377 -16.50 -16.71 -7.72
N LYS A 378 -16.56 -16.51 -9.03
CA LYS A 378 -15.96 -17.45 -10.01
C LYS A 378 -14.43 -17.48 -9.96
N LYS A 379 -13.78 -16.34 -9.71
CA LYS A 379 -12.31 -16.23 -9.61
C LYS A 379 -11.76 -16.83 -8.33
N THR A 380 -12.47 -16.69 -7.21
CA THR A 380 -12.04 -17.21 -5.89
C THR A 380 -12.24 -18.72 -5.74
N GLY A 381 -13.12 -19.35 -6.50
CA GLY A 381 -13.28 -20.81 -6.62
C GLY A 381 -13.80 -21.55 -5.40
N LYS A 382 -13.54 -21.10 -4.17
CA LYS A 382 -14.04 -21.66 -2.91
C LYS A 382 -14.15 -20.53 -1.89
N LEU A 383 -15.34 -20.29 -1.37
CA LEU A 383 -15.62 -19.28 -0.36
C LEU A 383 -15.83 -19.94 1.01
N THR A 384 -15.33 -19.28 2.05
CA THR A 384 -15.62 -19.63 3.44
C THR A 384 -17.00 -19.12 3.86
N ALA A 385 -17.50 -19.54 5.01
CA ALA A 385 -18.75 -19.03 5.57
C ALA A 385 -18.66 -17.51 5.85
N SER A 386 -17.49 -17.03 6.30
CA SER A 386 -17.21 -15.60 6.53
C SER A 386 -17.26 -14.79 5.23
N ASP A 387 -16.70 -15.32 4.13
CA ASP A 387 -16.75 -14.66 2.81
C ASP A 387 -18.18 -14.51 2.32
N ILE A 388 -19.01 -15.54 2.51
CA ILE A 388 -20.43 -15.53 2.13
C ILE A 388 -21.19 -14.49 2.94
N LEU A 389 -20.91 -14.39 4.24
CA LEU A 389 -21.52 -13.40 5.11
C LEU A 389 -21.15 -11.98 4.68
N ALA A 390 -19.87 -11.74 4.39
CA ALA A 390 -19.38 -10.46 3.90
C ALA A 390 -20.04 -10.06 2.56
N ILE A 391 -20.12 -10.99 1.61
CA ILE A 391 -20.82 -10.79 0.32
C ILE A 391 -22.31 -10.49 0.54
N ARG A 392 -22.97 -11.18 1.46
CA ARG A 392 -24.37 -10.91 1.79
C ARG A 392 -24.56 -9.50 2.34
N GLN A 393 -23.75 -9.09 3.30
CA GLN A 393 -23.81 -7.76 3.91
C GLN A 393 -23.56 -6.67 2.87
N TYR A 394 -22.54 -6.84 2.03
CA TYR A 394 -22.21 -5.92 0.92
C TYR A 394 -23.39 -5.75 -0.05
N LEU A 395 -23.97 -6.85 -0.55
CA LEU A 395 -25.09 -6.78 -1.49
C LEU A 395 -26.35 -6.19 -0.85
N GLN A 396 -26.61 -6.44 0.45
CA GLN A 396 -27.70 -5.83 1.20
C GLN A 396 -27.52 -4.33 1.35
N GLN A 397 -26.31 -3.88 1.65
CA GLN A 397 -25.97 -2.43 1.76
C GLN A 397 -26.18 -1.70 0.42
N LEU A 398 -25.93 -2.38 -0.70
CA LEU A 398 -26.20 -1.87 -2.04
C LEU A 398 -27.69 -1.95 -2.45
N GLY A 399 -28.59 -2.35 -1.53
CA GLY A 399 -30.03 -2.42 -1.75
C GLY A 399 -30.46 -3.62 -2.58
N VAL A 400 -29.64 -4.67 -2.69
CA VAL A 400 -30.06 -5.94 -3.30
C VAL A 400 -30.92 -6.71 -2.31
N ASP A 401 -32.10 -7.15 -2.75
CA ASP A 401 -33.03 -7.88 -1.89
C ASP A 401 -32.50 -9.28 -1.51
N LYS A 402 -32.85 -9.72 -0.29
CA LYS A 402 -32.37 -11.00 0.27
C LYS A 402 -32.60 -12.21 -0.65
N LYS A 403 -33.74 -12.25 -1.35
CA LYS A 403 -34.08 -13.37 -2.24
C LYS A 403 -33.12 -13.43 -3.45
N THR A 404 -32.76 -12.29 -4.01
CA THR A 404 -31.79 -12.18 -5.10
C THR A 404 -30.40 -12.62 -4.62
N ILE A 405 -29.98 -12.19 -3.42
CA ILE A 405 -28.70 -12.58 -2.81
C ILE A 405 -28.64 -14.10 -2.58
N ASP A 406 -29.69 -14.68 -1.97
CA ASP A 406 -29.74 -16.13 -1.69
C ASP A 406 -29.70 -16.96 -2.98
N ASN A 407 -30.38 -16.49 -4.03
CA ASN A 407 -30.34 -17.16 -5.34
C ASN A 407 -28.94 -17.08 -5.99
N LEU A 408 -28.24 -15.97 -5.85
CA LEU A 408 -26.87 -15.80 -6.35
C LEU A 408 -25.91 -16.75 -5.64
N ILE A 409 -25.94 -16.75 -4.31
CA ILE A 409 -25.10 -17.63 -3.49
C ILE A 409 -25.38 -19.10 -3.87
N LYS A 410 -26.64 -19.50 -3.90
CA LYS A 410 -27.03 -20.88 -4.25
C LYS A 410 -26.63 -21.30 -5.67
N LYS A 411 -26.61 -20.37 -6.63
CA LYS A 411 -26.31 -20.67 -8.04
C LYS A 411 -24.81 -20.79 -8.33
N TYR A 412 -23.97 -20.01 -7.63
CA TYR A 412 -22.56 -19.87 -7.98
C TYR A 412 -21.59 -20.45 -6.95
N ILE A 413 -22.09 -20.89 -5.78
CA ILE A 413 -21.26 -21.49 -4.73
C ILE A 413 -21.59 -22.99 -4.66
N ASP A 414 -20.77 -23.80 -5.33
CA ASP A 414 -20.95 -25.26 -5.36
C ASP A 414 -20.56 -25.96 -4.05
N LYS A 415 -19.66 -25.37 -3.25
CA LYS A 415 -19.24 -25.89 -1.94
C LYS A 415 -18.73 -24.75 -1.05
N VAL A 416 -19.34 -24.59 0.11
CA VAL A 416 -18.81 -23.77 1.21
C VAL A 416 -17.67 -24.55 1.89
N VAL A 417 -16.51 -23.93 2.01
CA VAL A 417 -15.43 -24.49 2.83
C VAL A 417 -15.65 -23.98 4.26
N PRO A 418 -15.62 -24.84 5.31
CA PRO A 418 -15.67 -24.36 6.68
C PRO A 418 -14.53 -23.40 6.95
N ASP A 419 -14.79 -22.36 7.76
CA ASP A 419 -13.75 -21.46 8.20
C ASP A 419 -12.63 -22.24 8.91
N PRO A 420 -11.35 -21.82 8.79
CA PRO A 420 -10.27 -22.45 9.49
C PRO A 420 -10.53 -22.38 11.00
N VAL A 421 -10.54 -23.54 11.65
CA VAL A 421 -10.77 -23.65 13.09
C VAL A 421 -9.64 -22.95 13.83
N LYS A 422 -9.96 -21.93 14.62
CA LYS A 422 -8.99 -21.26 15.50
C LYS A 422 -8.51 -22.26 16.58
N PRO A 423 -7.22 -22.30 16.94
CA PRO A 423 -6.75 -23.13 18.04
C PRO A 423 -7.48 -22.75 19.34
N GLY A 424 -8.37 -23.62 19.83
CA GLY A 424 -9.17 -23.42 21.04
C GLY A 424 -10.69 -23.48 20.85
N ASP A 425 -11.18 -23.52 19.64
CA ASP A 425 -12.61 -23.69 19.38
C ASP A 425 -13.05 -25.15 19.57
N ASP A 426 -14.14 -25.31 20.32
CA ASP A 426 -14.75 -26.61 20.55
C ASP A 426 -15.43 -27.12 19.28
N THR A 427 -14.85 -28.13 18.64
CA THR A 427 -15.30 -28.70 17.37
C THR A 427 -16.67 -29.41 17.46
N SER A 428 -17.28 -29.51 18.66
CA SER A 428 -18.58 -30.17 18.86
C SER A 428 -19.79 -29.39 18.31
N LYS A 429 -19.62 -28.10 17.92
CA LYS A 429 -20.70 -27.23 17.41
C LYS A 429 -20.75 -27.10 15.87
N ILE A 430 -19.78 -27.66 15.15
CA ILE A 430 -19.67 -27.46 13.70
C ILE A 430 -20.72 -28.26 12.88
N SER A 431 -21.43 -29.22 13.50
CA SER A 431 -22.36 -30.11 12.79
C SER A 431 -23.80 -29.57 12.64
N GLU A 432 -24.17 -28.50 13.34
CA GLU A 432 -25.56 -27.99 13.30
C GLU A 432 -25.78 -26.85 12.29
N ASP A 433 -24.72 -26.10 11.90
CA ASP A 433 -24.88 -24.96 10.98
C ASP A 433 -24.85 -25.31 9.49
N THR A 434 -24.58 -26.58 9.12
CA THR A 434 -24.49 -27.00 7.72
C THR A 434 -25.82 -27.47 7.14
N GLU A 435 -26.88 -27.71 7.95
CA GLU A 435 -28.20 -28.15 7.45
C GLU A 435 -29.10 -27.01 6.95
N ASP A 436 -28.83 -25.76 7.36
CA ASP A 436 -29.64 -24.59 6.93
C ASP A 436 -29.24 -24.04 5.53
N TYR A 437 -28.26 -24.64 4.86
CA TYR A 437 -27.76 -24.18 3.55
C TYR A 437 -28.01 -25.19 2.39
N ARG A 438 -28.92 -26.15 2.62
CA ARG A 438 -29.44 -27.05 1.53
C ARG A 438 -30.71 -26.55 0.88
#